data_7a568e2a82b0aa29fd71336932864407
#
_entry.id   7a568e2a82b0aa29fd71336932864407
#
_cell.length_a   1.000
_cell.length_b   1.000
_cell.length_c   1.000
_cell.angle_alpha   90.00
_cell.angle_beta   90.00
_cell.angle_gamma   90.00
#
_symmetry.space_group_name_H-M   'P 1'
#
loop_
_entity.id
_entity.type
_entity.pdbx_description
1 polymer ?
#
loop_
_entity_poly.entity_id
_entity_poly.type
_entity_poly.pdbx_seq_one_letter_code
_entity_poly.pdbx_strand_id
1 'polypeptide(L)'
;MCELLGMSANVPTDICFSFAGLIRRGGQTAHHADGWGIAFYEGKGCRAFHDPAPSARSEVAQFVRGYPIRSRVVVSHIRRANRGRVGLENTHPFTRELWGRAWTFAHNGQLRGVKRWPLGPYRPVGTTDSEHAFCWLLEQLRARWDRRPSDAPLRREVGRLAARLAELGVFNMLLTDGHSLFCFCGSKLAWITRRAPFGPATLVDEDLTADFSTLTTPDDVVSVVATRPLTRDETWTVMTPGSMVTFQDGVPQTEARHRPSDQAGRSGKLGPGRRRDGGPRRSGRPGSAGSPGGSISRLAPLKDGAL
;
A
#
# COMPACT_ATOMS: atom_id res chain seq x y z
N MET A 1 -14.73 10.24 9.11
CA MET A 1 -13.50 9.65 8.54
C MET A 1 -13.73 8.17 8.39
N CYS A 2 -13.17 7.54 7.35
CA CYS A 2 -13.27 6.09 7.11
C CYS A 2 -12.49 5.27 8.14
N GLU A 3 -12.60 3.94 8.12
CA GLU A 3 -11.80 3.04 8.93
C GLU A 3 -10.88 2.20 8.03
N LEU A 4 -9.64 2.02 8.47
CA LEU A 4 -8.61 1.21 7.83
C LEU A 4 -8.24 0.04 8.71
N LEU A 5 -7.94 -1.10 8.10
CA LEU A 5 -7.31 -2.25 8.73
C LEU A 5 -6.26 -2.81 7.79
N GLY A 6 -5.05 -3.01 8.28
CA GLY A 6 -3.95 -3.70 7.61
C GLY A 6 -3.40 -4.81 8.48
N MET A 7 -2.92 -5.88 7.86
CA MET A 7 -2.18 -6.95 8.52
C MET A 7 -0.93 -7.31 7.72
N SER A 8 0.17 -7.53 8.44
CA SER A 8 1.37 -8.18 7.92
C SER A 8 1.75 -9.32 8.86
N ALA A 9 2.10 -10.48 8.32
CA ALA A 9 2.45 -11.67 9.09
C ALA A 9 3.58 -12.45 8.41
N ASN A 10 4.41 -13.15 9.19
CA ASN A 10 5.47 -14.02 8.67
C ASN A 10 4.94 -15.38 8.21
N VAL A 11 3.74 -15.77 8.66
CA VAL A 11 3.03 -16.98 8.25
C VAL A 11 1.62 -16.60 7.76
N PRO A 12 0.96 -17.43 6.94
CA PRO A 12 -0.44 -17.21 6.58
C PRO A 12 -1.33 -17.24 7.82
N THR A 13 -1.81 -16.05 8.22
CA THR A 13 -2.56 -15.81 9.46
C THR A 13 -3.99 -15.46 9.16
N ASP A 14 -4.93 -15.92 10.00
CA ASP A 14 -6.34 -15.60 9.92
C ASP A 14 -6.59 -14.15 10.43
N ILE A 15 -7.30 -13.36 9.65
CA ILE A 15 -7.66 -11.98 9.98
C ILE A 15 -9.11 -11.86 10.50
N CYS A 16 -9.88 -12.96 10.52
CA CYS A 16 -11.34 -12.91 10.77
C CYS A 16 -11.69 -12.26 12.11
N PHE A 17 -10.89 -12.47 13.16
CA PHE A 17 -11.11 -11.80 14.45
C PHE A 17 -11.04 -10.26 14.34
N SER A 18 -9.96 -9.72 13.79
CA SER A 18 -9.79 -8.28 13.63
C SER A 18 -10.80 -7.70 12.63
N PHE A 19 -11.14 -8.47 11.57
CA PHE A 19 -12.16 -8.10 10.62
C PHE A 19 -13.56 -8.08 11.23
N ALA A 20 -13.89 -9.01 12.13
CA ALA A 20 -15.17 -9.02 12.85
C ALA A 20 -15.39 -7.71 13.62
N GLY A 21 -14.39 -7.23 14.35
CA GLY A 21 -14.45 -5.92 15.02
C GLY A 21 -14.58 -4.75 14.04
N LEU A 22 -13.85 -4.80 12.92
CA LEU A 22 -13.89 -3.74 11.92
C LEU A 22 -15.28 -3.62 11.27
N ILE A 23 -15.91 -4.71 10.83
CA ILE A 23 -17.21 -4.66 10.12
C ILE A 23 -18.33 -4.05 10.96
N ARG A 24 -18.26 -4.13 12.29
CA ARG A 24 -19.22 -3.48 13.21
C ARG A 24 -19.19 -1.95 13.07
N ARG A 25 -18.03 -1.38 12.77
CA ARG A 25 -17.88 0.06 12.54
C ARG A 25 -18.61 0.54 11.29
N GLY A 26 -18.98 -0.36 10.39
CA GLY A 26 -19.69 -0.08 9.15
C GLY A 26 -21.21 -0.03 9.30
N GLY A 27 -21.72 0.88 10.12
CA GLY A 27 -23.16 1.14 10.28
C GLY A 27 -23.79 0.58 11.55
N GLN A 28 -23.00 -0.03 12.47
CA GLN A 28 -23.51 -0.49 13.77
C GLN A 28 -22.89 0.32 14.93
N THR A 29 -21.59 0.30 15.11
CA THR A 29 -20.91 1.04 16.19
C THR A 29 -20.39 2.41 15.74
N ALA A 30 -20.37 2.68 14.42
CA ALA A 30 -20.04 3.98 13.85
C ALA A 30 -20.86 4.27 12.58
N HIS A 31 -20.93 5.55 12.21
CA HIS A 31 -21.74 6.04 11.05
C HIS A 31 -20.98 5.89 9.70
N HIS A 32 -20.42 4.72 9.41
CA HIS A 32 -19.68 4.44 8.17
C HIS A 32 -20.50 3.46 7.31
N ALA A 33 -21.40 4.01 6.48
CA ALA A 33 -22.43 3.22 5.81
C ALA A 33 -22.32 3.22 4.28
N ASP A 34 -21.17 3.63 3.71
CA ASP A 34 -21.05 3.95 2.30
C ASP A 34 -20.15 2.97 1.52
N GLY A 35 -20.09 1.73 2.01
CA GLY A 35 -19.35 0.63 1.43
C GLY A 35 -18.13 0.18 2.24
N TRP A 36 -17.65 -1.00 1.89
CA TRP A 36 -16.51 -1.64 2.52
C TRP A 36 -15.80 -2.57 1.53
N GLY A 37 -14.58 -2.96 1.85
CA GLY A 37 -13.90 -4.01 1.13
C GLY A 37 -12.68 -4.52 1.88
N ILE A 38 -12.24 -5.70 1.45
CA ILE A 38 -11.06 -6.39 1.94
C ILE A 38 -10.32 -7.01 0.78
N ALA A 39 -8.99 -6.90 0.79
CA ALA A 39 -8.10 -7.56 -0.14
C ALA A 39 -7.02 -8.32 0.62
N PHE A 40 -6.70 -9.53 0.19
CA PHE A 40 -5.69 -10.38 0.78
C PHE A 40 -4.99 -11.23 -0.28
N TYR A 41 -3.79 -11.72 0.06
CA TYR A 41 -2.91 -12.36 -0.89
C TYR A 41 -2.75 -13.84 -0.60
N GLU A 42 -2.88 -14.64 -1.66
CA GLU A 42 -2.57 -16.07 -1.69
C GLU A 42 -1.42 -16.27 -2.69
N GLY A 43 -0.20 -16.42 -2.20
CA GLY A 43 0.99 -16.39 -3.05
C GLY A 43 1.12 -15.04 -3.77
N LYS A 44 1.11 -15.06 -5.12
CA LYS A 44 1.14 -13.86 -5.96
C LYS A 44 -0.25 -13.32 -6.30
N GLY A 45 -1.30 -14.09 -6.05
CA GLY A 45 -2.68 -13.73 -6.34
C GLY A 45 -3.24 -12.80 -5.27
N CYS A 46 -4.03 -11.81 -5.69
CA CYS A 46 -4.79 -10.96 -4.79
C CYS A 46 -6.28 -11.28 -4.94
N ARG A 47 -6.91 -11.64 -3.84
CA ARG A 47 -8.36 -11.83 -3.77
C ARG A 47 -8.98 -10.62 -3.09
N ALA A 48 -10.06 -10.08 -3.65
CA ALA A 48 -10.72 -8.91 -3.10
C ALA A 48 -12.24 -9.10 -3.08
N PHE A 49 -12.85 -8.64 -1.99
CA PHE A 49 -14.30 -8.53 -1.84
C PHE A 49 -14.67 -7.08 -1.58
N HIS A 50 -15.72 -6.61 -2.26
CA HIS A 50 -16.21 -5.24 -2.12
C HIS A 50 -17.73 -5.24 -2.11
N ASP A 51 -18.31 -4.35 -1.31
CA ASP A 51 -19.73 -4.10 -1.31
C ASP A 51 -20.01 -2.61 -1.03
N PRO A 52 -20.78 -1.90 -1.83
CA PRO A 52 -21.19 -0.53 -1.56
C PRO A 52 -22.21 -0.42 -0.42
N ALA A 53 -22.79 -1.53 0.04
CA ALA A 53 -23.68 -1.56 1.19
C ALA A 53 -22.90 -1.41 2.52
N PRO A 54 -23.58 -1.00 3.63
CA PRO A 54 -22.96 -0.98 4.96
C PRO A 54 -22.47 -2.35 5.39
N SER A 55 -21.22 -2.47 5.86
CA SER A 55 -20.63 -3.78 6.19
C SER A 55 -21.40 -4.55 7.26
N ALA A 56 -22.00 -3.87 8.23
CA ALA A 56 -22.79 -4.51 9.27
C ALA A 56 -24.08 -5.20 8.75
N ARG A 57 -24.53 -4.87 7.53
CA ARG A 57 -25.74 -5.41 6.87
C ARG A 57 -25.44 -6.13 5.55
N SER A 58 -24.18 -6.22 5.17
CA SER A 58 -23.75 -6.81 3.90
C SER A 58 -23.72 -8.33 4.01
N GLU A 59 -24.43 -9.03 3.13
CA GLU A 59 -24.37 -10.48 3.01
C GLU A 59 -22.97 -10.95 2.60
N VAL A 60 -22.29 -10.17 1.75
CA VAL A 60 -20.90 -10.41 1.37
C VAL A 60 -19.98 -10.31 2.58
N ALA A 61 -20.19 -9.33 3.49
CA ALA A 61 -19.42 -9.22 4.73
C ALA A 61 -19.65 -10.42 5.66
N GLN A 62 -20.87 -10.92 5.77
CA GLN A 62 -21.18 -12.12 6.56
C GLN A 62 -20.50 -13.35 5.95
N PHE A 63 -20.57 -13.51 4.64
CA PHE A 63 -19.82 -14.57 3.94
C PHE A 63 -18.34 -14.50 4.23
N VAL A 64 -17.71 -13.32 4.07
CA VAL A 64 -16.26 -13.11 4.29
C VAL A 64 -15.87 -13.35 5.75
N ARG A 65 -16.74 -13.01 6.71
CA ARG A 65 -16.52 -13.29 8.14
C ARG A 65 -16.39 -14.79 8.44
N GLY A 66 -17.14 -15.63 7.72
CA GLY A 66 -17.07 -17.09 7.83
C GLY A 66 -16.06 -17.75 6.89
N TYR A 67 -15.45 -16.99 6.00
CA TYR A 67 -14.47 -17.50 5.04
C TYR A 67 -13.08 -17.57 5.68
N PRO A 68 -12.38 -18.72 5.65
CA PRO A 68 -11.08 -18.87 6.28
C PRO A 68 -10.01 -18.09 5.49
N ILE A 69 -9.82 -16.82 5.82
CA ILE A 69 -8.79 -15.97 5.19
C ILE A 69 -7.46 -16.25 5.87
N ARG A 70 -6.60 -17.00 5.21
CA ARG A 70 -5.20 -17.18 5.64
C ARG A 70 -4.27 -16.46 4.69
N SER A 71 -3.71 -15.35 5.14
CA SER A 71 -2.86 -14.50 4.33
C SER A 71 -1.70 -13.90 5.13
N ARG A 72 -0.61 -13.57 4.44
CA ARG A 72 0.50 -12.82 5.02
C ARG A 72 0.27 -11.31 5.00
N VAL A 73 -0.55 -10.82 4.07
CA VAL A 73 -0.85 -9.39 3.95
C VAL A 73 -2.33 -9.20 3.63
N VAL A 74 -2.97 -8.36 4.42
CA VAL A 74 -4.38 -7.99 4.25
C VAL A 74 -4.52 -6.47 4.31
N VAL A 75 -5.39 -5.91 3.47
CA VAL A 75 -5.83 -4.51 3.54
C VAL A 75 -7.35 -4.47 3.49
N SER A 76 -7.98 -3.81 4.44
CA SER A 76 -9.42 -3.61 4.49
C SER A 76 -9.77 -2.15 4.78
N HIS A 77 -10.94 -1.74 4.31
CA HIS A 77 -11.44 -0.38 4.45
C HIS A 77 -12.95 -0.36 4.65
N ILE A 78 -13.42 0.50 5.54
CA ILE A 78 -14.84 0.85 5.66
C ILE A 78 -15.00 2.32 5.30
N ARG A 79 -15.89 2.56 4.34
CA ARG A 79 -16.08 3.87 3.73
C ARG A 79 -17.10 4.70 4.49
N ARG A 80 -16.75 5.97 4.68
CA ARG A 80 -17.68 7.06 4.95
C ARG A 80 -17.50 8.11 3.85
N ALA A 81 -18.48 8.22 2.97
CA ALA A 81 -18.45 9.17 1.87
C ALA A 81 -18.78 10.57 2.38
N ASN A 82 -17.82 11.47 2.40
CA ASN A 82 -18.07 12.89 2.59
C ASN A 82 -18.45 13.56 1.25
N ARG A 83 -18.02 12.97 0.14
CA ARG A 83 -18.28 13.40 -1.24
C ARG A 83 -18.23 12.20 -2.18
N GLY A 84 -18.89 12.34 -3.32
CA GLY A 84 -18.91 11.32 -4.35
C GLY A 84 -20.06 10.31 -4.16
N ARG A 85 -20.41 9.66 -5.26
CA ARG A 85 -21.48 8.65 -5.30
C ARG A 85 -21.06 7.40 -4.51
N VAL A 86 -22.00 6.81 -3.79
CA VAL A 86 -21.86 5.45 -3.28
C VAL A 86 -22.00 4.50 -4.47
N GLY A 87 -20.98 3.67 -4.69
CA GLY A 87 -20.93 2.73 -5.82
C GLY A 87 -19.69 1.85 -5.69
N LEU A 88 -19.73 0.70 -6.33
CA LEU A 88 -18.68 -0.31 -6.25
C LEU A 88 -17.34 0.24 -6.76
N GLU A 89 -17.38 1.03 -7.84
CA GLU A 89 -16.21 1.68 -8.45
C GLU A 89 -15.49 2.66 -7.52
N ASN A 90 -16.19 3.13 -6.49
CA ASN A 90 -15.68 4.07 -5.49
C ASN A 90 -15.36 3.40 -4.14
N THR A 91 -15.39 2.08 -4.08
CA THR A 91 -15.20 1.30 -2.85
C THR A 91 -13.78 0.76 -2.76
N HIS A 92 -13.06 1.11 -1.69
CA HIS A 92 -11.71 0.59 -1.40
C HIS A 92 -11.74 -0.87 -0.90
N PRO A 93 -10.57 -1.54 -0.96
CA PRO A 93 -9.28 -1.12 -1.50
C PRO A 93 -9.25 -1.20 -3.04
N PHE A 94 -8.49 -0.31 -3.67
CA PHE A 94 -8.25 -0.35 -5.12
C PHE A 94 -7.04 -1.23 -5.43
N THR A 95 -7.09 -1.96 -6.55
CA THR A 95 -5.99 -2.84 -6.98
C THR A 95 -5.60 -2.54 -8.42
N ARG A 96 -4.29 -2.47 -8.68
CA ARG A 96 -3.68 -2.33 -10.02
C ARG A 96 -2.42 -3.19 -10.10
N GLU A 97 -2.05 -3.57 -11.30
CA GLU A 97 -0.78 -4.26 -11.56
C GLU A 97 0.37 -3.26 -11.68
N LEU A 98 1.52 -3.58 -11.07
CA LEU A 98 2.80 -2.92 -11.33
C LEU A 98 3.93 -3.93 -11.08
N TRP A 99 4.82 -4.10 -12.06
CA TRP A 99 5.99 -5.01 -12.01
C TRP A 99 5.63 -6.48 -11.78
N GLY A 100 4.54 -6.96 -12.36
CA GLY A 100 4.06 -8.34 -12.22
C GLY A 100 3.48 -8.66 -10.85
N ARG A 101 3.05 -7.64 -10.08
CA ARG A 101 2.44 -7.77 -8.76
C ARG A 101 1.12 -7.01 -8.70
N ALA A 102 0.16 -7.54 -7.97
CA ALA A 102 -1.02 -6.79 -7.57
C ALA A 102 -0.65 -5.79 -6.47
N TRP A 103 -0.80 -4.51 -6.77
CA TRP A 103 -0.68 -3.43 -5.77
C TRP A 103 -2.06 -3.06 -5.27
N THR A 104 -2.22 -3.04 -3.97
CA THR A 104 -3.50 -2.75 -3.31
C THR A 104 -3.37 -1.51 -2.43
N PHE A 105 -4.37 -0.64 -2.51
CA PHE A 105 -4.36 0.68 -1.86
C PHE A 105 -5.67 0.98 -1.16
N ALA A 106 -5.60 1.47 0.06
CA ALA A 106 -6.70 2.05 0.81
C ALA A 106 -6.31 3.39 1.43
N HIS A 107 -7.22 4.35 1.41
CA HIS A 107 -7.01 5.70 1.91
C HIS A 107 -8.18 6.17 2.76
N ASN A 108 -7.85 6.75 3.91
CA ASN A 108 -8.79 7.46 4.78
C ASN A 108 -8.39 8.93 4.88
N GLY A 109 -9.17 9.79 4.25
CA GLY A 109 -8.94 11.22 4.23
C GLY A 109 -9.62 11.91 3.05
N GLN A 110 -9.11 13.10 2.70
CA GLN A 110 -9.55 13.87 1.55
C GLN A 110 -8.38 14.68 0.99
N LEU A 111 -8.16 14.61 -0.31
CA LEU A 111 -7.08 15.28 -1.03
C LEU A 111 -7.62 16.34 -1.97
N ARG A 112 -7.36 17.60 -1.64
CA ARG A 112 -7.86 18.72 -2.45
C ARG A 112 -6.95 18.96 -3.66
N GLY A 113 -7.54 18.94 -4.85
CA GLY A 113 -6.82 19.27 -6.09
C GLY A 113 -6.01 18.14 -6.70
N VAL A 114 -5.92 16.93 -6.07
CA VAL A 114 -5.17 15.80 -6.62
C VAL A 114 -5.63 15.42 -8.03
N LYS A 115 -6.92 15.55 -8.34
CA LYS A 115 -7.48 15.24 -9.68
C LYS A 115 -6.94 16.14 -10.81
N ARG A 116 -6.24 17.21 -10.49
CA ARG A 116 -5.55 18.08 -11.49
C ARG A 116 -4.14 17.58 -11.81
N TRP A 117 -3.62 16.63 -11.02
CA TRP A 117 -2.32 16.06 -11.30
C TRP A 117 -2.38 15.14 -12.52
N PRO A 118 -1.43 15.25 -13.46
CA PRO A 118 -1.43 14.43 -14.66
C PRO A 118 -1.22 12.95 -14.32
N LEU A 119 -1.92 12.10 -15.06
CA LEU A 119 -1.81 10.64 -14.96
C LEU A 119 -1.22 10.08 -16.26
N GLY A 120 -0.38 9.07 -16.13
CA GLY A 120 0.13 8.25 -17.22
C GLY A 120 -0.88 7.17 -17.68
N PRO A 121 -0.46 5.90 -17.86
CA PRO A 121 -1.34 4.82 -18.30
C PRO A 121 -2.37 4.40 -17.23
N TYR A 122 -2.07 4.60 -15.96
CA TYR A 122 -3.04 4.30 -14.91
C TYR A 122 -4.18 5.31 -14.91
N ARG A 123 -5.43 4.81 -14.92
CA ARG A 123 -6.64 5.64 -14.90
C ARG A 123 -7.57 5.19 -13.79
N PRO A 124 -8.23 6.12 -13.07
CA PRO A 124 -9.29 5.76 -12.15
C PRO A 124 -10.51 5.23 -12.92
N VAL A 125 -11.19 4.23 -12.38
CA VAL A 125 -12.47 3.72 -12.86
C VAL A 125 -13.61 4.52 -12.22
N GLY A 126 -13.45 4.81 -10.92
CA GLY A 126 -14.38 5.63 -10.17
C GLY A 126 -14.07 7.11 -10.22
N THR A 127 -14.65 7.83 -9.28
CA THR A 127 -14.58 9.29 -9.22
C THR A 127 -13.90 9.82 -7.95
N THR A 128 -13.27 8.94 -7.14
CA THR A 128 -12.66 9.37 -5.88
C THR A 128 -11.31 10.05 -6.08
N ASP A 129 -10.97 10.96 -5.21
CA ASP A 129 -9.63 11.52 -5.07
C ASP A 129 -8.59 10.47 -4.67
N SER A 130 -9.02 9.50 -3.89
CA SER A 130 -8.22 8.36 -3.42
C SER A 130 -7.71 7.50 -4.57
N GLU A 131 -8.59 7.10 -5.50
CA GLU A 131 -8.20 6.29 -6.64
C GLU A 131 -7.28 7.05 -7.60
N HIS A 132 -7.55 8.36 -7.80
CA HIS A 132 -6.67 9.22 -8.58
C HIS A 132 -5.27 9.31 -7.94
N ALA A 133 -5.19 9.48 -6.62
CA ALA A 133 -3.93 9.49 -5.88
C ALA A 133 -3.17 8.16 -6.03
N PHE A 134 -3.87 7.03 -5.98
CA PHE A 134 -3.29 5.71 -6.20
C PHE A 134 -2.71 5.57 -7.61
N CYS A 135 -3.48 5.94 -8.65
CA CYS A 135 -3.02 5.92 -10.03
C CYS A 135 -1.77 6.81 -10.22
N TRP A 136 -1.78 8.01 -9.63
CA TRP A 136 -0.63 8.90 -9.67
C TRP A 136 0.60 8.30 -8.95
N LEU A 137 0.42 7.71 -7.79
CA LEU A 137 1.50 7.09 -7.02
C LEU A 137 2.17 5.96 -7.81
N LEU A 138 1.38 5.07 -8.40
CA LEU A 138 1.91 3.98 -9.24
C LEU A 138 2.64 4.52 -10.47
N GLU A 139 2.14 5.58 -11.08
CA GLU A 139 2.82 6.22 -12.21
C GLU A 139 4.18 6.79 -11.83
N GLN A 140 4.30 7.43 -10.65
CA GLN A 140 5.59 7.93 -10.16
C GLN A 140 6.59 6.79 -9.90
N LEU A 141 6.12 5.67 -9.33
CA LEU A 141 6.95 4.49 -9.13
C LEU A 141 7.40 3.87 -10.46
N ARG A 142 6.48 3.71 -11.41
CA ARG A 142 6.74 3.18 -12.76
C ARG A 142 7.71 4.08 -13.55
N ALA A 143 7.54 5.38 -13.47
CA ALA A 143 8.41 6.35 -14.15
C ALA A 143 9.85 6.35 -13.59
N ARG A 144 10.02 5.94 -12.33
CA ARG A 144 11.31 5.91 -11.65
C ARG A 144 12.09 4.60 -11.90
N TRP A 145 11.40 3.48 -12.05
CA TRP A 145 12.01 2.15 -12.22
C TRP A 145 11.22 1.26 -13.19
N ASP A 146 11.94 0.59 -14.09
CA ASP A 146 11.36 -0.37 -15.04
C ASP A 146 10.94 -1.68 -14.37
N ARG A 147 11.50 -1.99 -13.21
CA ARG A 147 11.21 -3.17 -12.39
C ARG A 147 11.20 -2.80 -10.92
N ARG A 148 10.58 -3.63 -10.09
CA ARG A 148 10.55 -3.45 -8.65
C ARG A 148 11.98 -3.30 -8.09
N PRO A 149 12.32 -2.19 -7.44
CA PRO A 149 13.61 -2.03 -6.77
C PRO A 149 13.66 -2.87 -5.49
N SER A 150 14.82 -2.91 -4.83
CA SER A 150 14.95 -3.46 -3.48
C SER A 150 14.13 -2.65 -2.46
N ASP A 151 13.86 -3.26 -1.30
CA ASP A 151 12.89 -2.73 -0.34
C ASP A 151 13.24 -1.36 0.22
N ALA A 152 14.51 -1.09 0.52
CA ALA A 152 14.90 0.19 1.11
C ALA A 152 14.72 1.40 0.18
N PRO A 153 15.15 1.39 -1.10
CA PRO A 153 14.81 2.44 -2.06
C PRO A 153 13.31 2.59 -2.29
N LEU A 154 12.56 1.46 -2.39
CA LEU A 154 11.11 1.49 -2.56
C LEU A 154 10.43 2.17 -1.38
N ARG A 155 10.79 1.79 -0.16
CA ARG A 155 10.25 2.37 1.08
C ARG A 155 10.47 3.88 1.13
N ARG A 156 11.70 4.34 0.85
CA ARG A 156 12.01 5.79 0.82
C ARG A 156 11.16 6.53 -0.21
N GLU A 157 11.02 5.98 -1.40
CA GLU A 157 10.25 6.63 -2.45
C GLU A 157 8.75 6.66 -2.15
N VAL A 158 8.18 5.55 -1.68
CA VAL A 158 6.77 5.51 -1.23
C VAL A 158 6.53 6.56 -0.13
N GLY A 159 7.44 6.66 0.85
CA GLY A 159 7.35 7.67 1.90
C GLY A 159 7.39 9.10 1.37
N ARG A 160 8.29 9.40 0.43
CA ARG A 160 8.39 10.71 -0.22
C ARG A 160 7.12 11.07 -1.01
N LEU A 161 6.57 10.11 -1.75
CA LEU A 161 5.33 10.29 -2.51
C LEU A 161 4.11 10.45 -1.60
N ALA A 162 4.04 9.67 -0.52
CA ALA A 162 2.99 9.78 0.49
C ALA A 162 3.02 11.15 1.21
N ALA A 163 4.19 11.63 1.57
CA ALA A 163 4.37 12.97 2.15
C ALA A 163 3.88 14.08 1.20
N ARG A 164 4.18 13.97 -0.09
CA ARG A 164 3.69 14.91 -1.11
C ARG A 164 2.16 14.88 -1.27
N LEU A 165 1.53 13.70 -1.19
CA LEU A 165 0.07 13.59 -1.21
C LEU A 165 -0.54 14.20 0.06
N ALA A 166 0.10 14.05 1.21
CA ALA A 166 -0.35 14.60 2.48
C ALA A 166 -0.36 16.15 2.51
N GLU A 167 0.39 16.82 1.65
CA GLU A 167 0.31 18.29 1.47
C GLU A 167 -1.06 18.73 0.94
N LEU A 168 -1.82 17.84 0.29
CA LEU A 168 -3.15 18.12 -0.26
C LEU A 168 -4.28 17.93 0.74
N GLY A 169 -4.01 17.39 1.92
CA GLY A 169 -5.01 17.16 2.96
C GLY A 169 -4.74 15.95 3.84
N VAL A 170 -5.76 15.46 4.51
CA VAL A 170 -5.63 14.29 5.38
C VAL A 170 -5.38 13.04 4.54
N PHE A 171 -4.25 12.36 4.80
CA PHE A 171 -3.79 11.21 4.04
C PHE A 171 -3.32 10.09 4.97
N ASN A 172 -4.26 9.23 5.41
CA ASN A 172 -3.92 7.97 6.05
C ASN A 172 -3.95 6.87 4.99
N MET A 173 -2.83 6.20 4.75
CA MET A 173 -2.67 5.26 3.65
C MET A 173 -2.27 3.88 4.13
N LEU A 174 -2.88 2.86 3.57
CA LEU A 174 -2.35 1.51 3.49
C LEU A 174 -2.08 1.18 2.03
N LEU A 175 -0.86 0.78 1.72
CA LEU A 175 -0.42 0.37 0.38
C LEU A 175 0.38 -0.92 0.50
N THR A 176 0.16 -1.86 -0.40
CA THR A 176 0.92 -3.10 -0.41
C THR A 176 1.14 -3.64 -1.83
N ASP A 177 2.25 -4.33 -2.04
CA ASP A 177 2.57 -5.13 -3.22
C ASP A 177 2.47 -6.65 -2.96
N GLY A 178 1.78 -7.03 -1.85
CA GLY A 178 1.66 -8.40 -1.37
C GLY A 178 2.89 -8.91 -0.61
N HIS A 179 3.96 -8.11 -0.49
CA HIS A 179 5.16 -8.42 0.28
C HIS A 179 5.38 -7.41 1.42
N SER A 180 5.33 -6.13 1.09
CA SER A 180 5.47 -5.04 2.06
C SER A 180 4.13 -4.35 2.28
N LEU A 181 3.81 -4.03 3.53
CA LEU A 181 2.68 -3.18 3.90
C LEU A 181 3.20 -1.81 4.31
N PHE A 182 2.99 -0.79 3.48
CA PHE A 182 3.36 0.60 3.73
C PHE A 182 2.19 1.33 4.38
N CYS A 183 2.41 1.90 5.56
CA CYS A 183 1.39 2.59 6.35
C CYS A 183 1.84 4.03 6.58
N PHE A 184 1.16 5.00 5.96
CA PHE A 184 1.44 6.43 6.18
C PHE A 184 0.33 7.03 7.03
N CYS A 185 0.72 7.71 8.10
CA CYS A 185 -0.17 8.38 9.04
C CYS A 185 -0.23 9.87 8.75
N GLY A 186 -1.34 10.35 8.16
CA GLY A 186 -1.58 11.79 8.02
C GLY A 186 -2.27 12.41 9.24
N SER A 187 -3.02 11.60 10.00
CA SER A 187 -3.71 12.07 11.21
C SER A 187 -3.90 11.01 12.28
N LYS A 188 -4.34 9.79 11.90
CA LYS A 188 -4.69 8.72 12.85
C LYS A 188 -4.40 7.35 12.24
N LEU A 189 -3.39 6.69 12.76
CA LEU A 189 -3.16 5.25 12.65
C LEU A 189 -2.53 4.76 13.95
N ALA A 190 -2.82 3.53 14.30
CA ALA A 190 -2.17 2.82 15.38
C ALA A 190 -1.85 1.40 14.93
N TRP A 191 -0.85 0.79 15.53
CA TRP A 191 -0.46 -0.58 15.22
C TRP A 191 -0.04 -1.33 16.47
N ILE A 192 -0.10 -2.66 16.37
CA ILE A 192 0.40 -3.60 17.35
C ILE A 192 1.16 -4.71 16.64
N THR A 193 2.24 -5.19 17.23
CA THR A 193 2.92 -6.42 16.81
C THR A 193 2.76 -7.48 17.89
N ARG A 194 2.11 -8.58 17.53
CA ARG A 194 1.98 -9.77 18.37
C ARG A 194 3.08 -10.74 18.00
N ARG A 195 3.71 -11.32 19.02
CA ARG A 195 4.70 -12.39 18.89
C ARG A 195 4.20 -13.59 19.69
N ALA A 196 4.37 -14.77 19.16
CA ALA A 196 3.96 -15.97 19.87
C ALA A 196 4.73 -16.16 21.20
N PRO A 197 4.10 -16.72 22.25
CA PRO A 197 2.68 -17.10 22.30
C PRO A 197 1.79 -15.85 22.38
N PHE A 198 0.75 -15.79 21.52
CA PHE A 198 -0.21 -14.69 21.58
C PHE A 198 -1.12 -14.88 22.78
N GLY A 199 -1.37 -13.81 23.52
CA GLY A 199 -2.32 -13.81 24.62
C GLY A 199 -3.77 -13.65 24.15
N PRO A 200 -4.73 -13.64 25.09
CA PRO A 200 -6.12 -13.32 24.78
C PRO A 200 -6.24 -11.86 24.36
N ALA A 201 -7.16 -11.59 23.45
CA ALA A 201 -7.51 -10.25 23.00
C ALA A 201 -9.03 -10.09 22.93
N THR A 202 -9.53 -8.94 23.40
CA THR A 202 -10.95 -8.60 23.42
C THR A 202 -11.22 -7.42 22.50
N LEU A 203 -12.19 -7.57 21.59
CA LEU A 203 -12.57 -6.49 20.68
C LEU A 203 -13.21 -5.32 21.40
N VAL A 204 -12.99 -4.10 20.89
CA VAL A 204 -13.63 -2.86 21.35
C VAL A 204 -15.09 -2.79 20.88
N ASP A 205 -15.34 -3.22 19.64
CA ASP A 205 -16.62 -3.02 18.94
C ASP A 205 -17.57 -4.23 19.06
N GLU A 206 -17.12 -5.33 19.66
CA GLU A 206 -17.90 -6.55 19.89
C GLU A 206 -17.41 -7.20 21.19
N ASP A 207 -18.31 -7.74 21.99
CA ASP A 207 -17.93 -8.51 23.18
C ASP A 207 -17.49 -9.91 22.78
N LEU A 208 -16.36 -9.95 22.05
CA LEU A 208 -15.71 -11.15 21.55
C LEU A 208 -14.27 -11.17 22.03
N THR A 209 -13.95 -12.18 22.81
CA THR A 209 -12.58 -12.49 23.23
C THR A 209 -12.08 -13.70 22.48
N ALA A 210 -10.89 -13.63 21.93
CA ALA A 210 -10.19 -14.76 21.33
C ALA A 210 -8.90 -15.03 22.10
N ASP A 211 -8.65 -16.29 22.41
CA ASP A 211 -7.36 -16.75 22.92
C ASP A 211 -6.59 -17.38 21.75
N PHE A 212 -5.50 -16.74 21.38
CA PHE A 212 -4.65 -17.17 20.27
C PHE A 212 -3.51 -18.10 20.71
N SER A 213 -3.36 -18.39 22.00
CA SER A 213 -2.23 -19.16 22.53
C SER A 213 -2.13 -20.57 21.94
N THR A 214 -3.27 -21.17 21.59
CA THR A 214 -3.35 -22.54 21.02
C THR A 214 -3.31 -22.56 19.49
N LEU A 215 -3.40 -21.39 18.84
CA LEU A 215 -3.53 -21.27 17.38
C LEU A 215 -2.22 -20.87 16.68
N THR A 216 -1.15 -20.64 17.45
CA THR A 216 0.11 -20.08 16.96
C THR A 216 1.28 -21.03 17.15
N THR A 217 2.24 -20.96 16.23
CA THR A 217 3.56 -21.59 16.38
C THR A 217 4.53 -20.64 17.12
N PRO A 218 5.60 -21.15 17.75
CA PRO A 218 6.51 -20.31 18.55
C PRO A 218 7.12 -19.10 17.84
N ASP A 219 7.22 -19.16 16.49
CA ASP A 219 7.88 -18.14 15.69
C ASP A 219 6.89 -17.18 15.01
N ASP A 220 5.59 -17.31 15.27
CA ASP A 220 4.58 -16.48 14.61
C ASP A 220 4.69 -15.02 15.04
N VAL A 221 4.73 -14.13 14.04
CA VAL A 221 4.77 -12.68 14.23
C VAL A 221 3.72 -12.05 13.33
N VAL A 222 2.83 -11.26 13.93
CA VAL A 222 1.74 -10.57 13.24
C VAL A 222 1.68 -9.11 13.67
N SER A 223 1.75 -8.21 12.71
CA SER A 223 1.42 -6.80 12.94
C SER A 223 0.05 -6.48 12.37
N VAL A 224 -0.75 -5.79 13.18
CA VAL A 224 -2.05 -5.25 12.79
C VAL A 224 -1.99 -3.73 12.87
N VAL A 225 -2.49 -3.06 11.83
CA VAL A 225 -2.57 -1.60 11.73
C VAL A 225 -4.03 -1.21 11.56
N ALA A 226 -4.50 -0.21 12.31
CA ALA A 226 -5.87 0.27 12.20
C ALA A 226 -5.97 1.79 12.40
N THR A 227 -7.05 2.41 11.94
CA THR A 227 -7.33 3.83 12.21
C THR A 227 -7.42 4.11 13.71
N ARG A 228 -8.01 3.18 14.45
CA ARG A 228 -8.12 3.19 15.93
C ARG A 228 -7.91 1.76 16.44
N PRO A 229 -7.37 1.58 17.65
CA PRO A 229 -7.26 0.27 18.27
C PRO A 229 -8.53 -0.56 18.11
N LEU A 230 -8.34 -1.86 17.82
CA LEU A 230 -9.44 -2.83 17.66
C LEU A 230 -9.68 -3.63 18.95
N THR A 231 -8.69 -3.68 19.84
CA THR A 231 -8.74 -4.39 21.11
C THR A 231 -8.54 -3.46 22.28
N ARG A 232 -9.15 -3.78 23.44
CA ARG A 232 -9.15 -2.94 24.66
C ARG A 232 -8.09 -3.33 25.68
N ASP A 233 -7.59 -4.55 25.60
CA ASP A 233 -6.69 -5.20 26.55
C ASP A 233 -5.25 -5.34 26.06
N GLU A 234 -4.94 -4.75 24.90
CA GLU A 234 -3.61 -4.74 24.30
C GLU A 234 -3.06 -3.33 24.14
N THR A 235 -1.73 -3.20 24.21
CA THR A 235 -1.06 -1.91 24.02
C THR A 235 -0.77 -1.63 22.54
N TRP A 236 -1.45 -0.65 21.99
CA TRP A 236 -1.27 -0.18 20.62
C TRP A 236 -0.29 0.99 20.56
N THR A 237 0.59 0.97 19.59
CA THR A 237 1.49 2.09 19.28
C THR A 237 0.78 3.07 18.36
N VAL A 238 0.55 4.31 18.83
CA VAL A 238 -0.02 5.38 18.00
C VAL A 238 1.06 5.96 17.11
N MET A 239 0.78 6.08 15.80
CA MET A 239 1.70 6.67 14.83
C MET A 239 1.69 8.19 14.92
N THR A 240 2.84 8.79 14.79
CA THR A 240 2.98 10.26 14.68
C THR A 240 2.46 10.72 13.31
N PRO A 241 1.63 11.76 13.22
CA PRO A 241 1.25 12.37 11.95
C PRO A 241 2.47 12.77 11.11
N GLY A 242 2.42 12.51 9.79
CA GLY A 242 3.53 12.70 8.86
C GLY A 242 4.54 11.55 8.82
N SER A 243 4.38 10.52 9.66
CA SER A 243 5.28 9.36 9.66
C SER A 243 4.78 8.23 8.76
N MET A 244 5.73 7.40 8.31
CA MET A 244 5.45 6.13 7.63
C MET A 244 6.13 4.98 8.36
N VAL A 245 5.40 3.89 8.56
CA VAL A 245 5.93 2.60 9.02
C VAL A 245 5.66 1.58 7.91
N THR A 246 6.67 0.75 7.62
CA THR A 246 6.52 -0.37 6.68
C THR A 246 6.64 -1.67 7.44
N PHE A 247 5.77 -2.61 7.17
CA PHE A 247 5.81 -3.95 7.76
C PHE A 247 6.17 -4.99 6.71
N GLN A 248 7.04 -5.90 7.06
CA GLN A 248 7.39 -7.09 6.27
C GLN A 248 7.45 -8.28 7.20
N ASP A 249 6.84 -9.39 6.79
CA ASP A 249 6.80 -10.63 7.58
C ASP A 249 6.42 -10.38 9.06
N GLY A 250 5.39 -9.56 9.27
CA GLY A 250 4.89 -9.21 10.59
C GLY A 250 5.76 -8.24 11.41
N VAL A 251 6.89 -7.77 10.88
CA VAL A 251 7.84 -6.94 11.63
C VAL A 251 7.87 -5.51 11.07
N PRO A 252 7.79 -4.46 11.93
CA PRO A 252 8.02 -3.09 11.49
C PRO A 252 9.47 -2.90 11.05
N GLN A 253 9.64 -2.36 9.84
CA GLN A 253 10.95 -2.02 9.29
C GLN A 253 11.32 -0.61 9.73
N THR A 254 12.28 -0.49 10.64
CA THR A 254 12.84 0.80 11.03
C THR A 254 13.76 1.29 9.92
N GLU A 255 13.60 2.54 9.49
CA GLU A 255 14.69 3.23 8.80
C GLU A 255 15.82 3.41 9.82
N ALA A 256 17.04 2.95 9.46
CA ALA A 256 18.22 3.41 10.17
C ALA A 256 18.18 4.96 10.13
N ARG A 257 18.06 5.61 11.28
CA ARG A 257 18.12 7.08 11.38
C ARG A 257 19.39 7.50 10.68
N HIS A 258 19.27 8.19 9.57
CA HIS A 258 20.40 8.86 8.93
C HIS A 258 20.85 9.92 9.93
N ARG A 259 21.94 9.65 10.67
CA ARG A 259 22.64 10.70 11.43
C ARG A 259 23.06 11.73 10.38
N PRO A 260 22.73 13.02 10.55
CA PRO A 260 23.36 14.04 9.73
C PRO A 260 24.88 13.87 9.92
N SER A 261 25.59 13.58 8.85
CA SER A 261 27.04 13.62 8.86
C SER A 261 27.43 15.06 9.17
N ASP A 262 28.12 15.26 10.30
CA ASP A 262 28.82 16.49 10.64
C ASP A 262 29.70 16.90 9.47
N GLN A 263 29.22 17.75 8.60
CA GLN A 263 30.04 18.56 7.72
C GLN A 263 30.47 19.80 8.51
N ALA A 264 31.32 19.59 9.50
CA ALA A 264 32.09 20.66 10.11
C ALA A 264 33.56 20.50 9.72
N GLY A 265 34.07 21.44 8.94
CA GLY A 265 35.45 21.82 8.95
C GLY A 265 36.36 21.16 7.93
N ARG A 266 36.43 21.69 6.72
CA ARG A 266 37.69 21.86 5.99
C ARG A 266 37.63 23.17 5.19
N SER A 267 37.92 24.25 5.89
CA SER A 267 38.49 25.43 5.26
C SER A 267 39.95 25.11 4.87
N GLY A 268 40.15 24.81 3.61
CA GLY A 268 41.47 24.59 3.01
C GLY A 268 41.76 25.69 2.01
N LYS A 269 42.77 26.50 2.37
CA LYS A 269 43.35 27.64 1.68
C LYS A 269 43.51 27.45 0.16
N LEU A 270 43.06 28.46 -0.58
CA LEU A 270 43.42 28.75 -1.96
C LEU A 270 44.91 29.12 -2.03
N GLY A 271 45.68 28.43 -2.84
CA GLY A 271 46.99 28.80 -3.32
C GLY A 271 46.97 28.97 -4.85
N PRO A 272 47.67 29.96 -5.42
CA PRO A 272 47.45 30.41 -6.80
C PRO A 272 48.39 29.76 -7.83
N GLY A 273 47.85 29.53 -9.02
CA GLY A 273 48.61 29.69 -10.25
C GLY A 273 49.40 28.52 -10.83
N ARG A 274 48.96 28.08 -11.99
CA ARG A 274 49.81 28.00 -13.20
C ARG A 274 48.96 27.68 -14.43
N ARG A 275 48.96 28.66 -15.34
CA ARG A 275 48.58 28.50 -16.75
C ARG A 275 49.61 27.61 -17.46
N ARG A 276 49.17 26.76 -18.38
CA ARG A 276 49.91 26.38 -19.60
C ARG A 276 48.95 26.09 -20.74
N ASP A 277 49.31 26.79 -21.82
CA ASP A 277 48.72 26.79 -23.17
C ASP A 277 48.95 25.45 -23.91
N GLY A 278 48.17 25.26 -25.02
CA GLY A 278 48.56 24.41 -26.13
C GLY A 278 47.44 23.57 -26.74
N GLY A 279 46.67 24.06 -27.59
CA GLY A 279 46.05 24.00 -28.85
C GLY A 279 46.30 22.74 -29.76
N PRO A 280 45.76 22.72 -31.02
CA PRO A 280 44.62 21.87 -31.38
C PRO A 280 44.91 20.88 -32.55
N ARG A 281 43.83 20.26 -33.13
CA ARG A 281 43.74 19.45 -34.40
C ARG A 281 43.61 17.94 -34.16
N ARG A 282 42.80 17.16 -34.90
CA ARG A 282 42.11 17.19 -36.22
C ARG A 282 41.05 16.07 -36.24
N SER A 283 39.90 16.28 -36.77
CA SER A 283 39.21 15.73 -37.97
C SER A 283 39.33 14.23 -38.28
N GLY A 284 38.15 13.59 -38.48
CA GLY A 284 38.02 12.32 -39.20
C GLY A 284 36.63 11.69 -39.11
N ARG A 285 35.80 11.99 -40.08
CA ARG A 285 34.67 11.15 -40.59
C ARG A 285 35.17 10.54 -41.90
N PRO A 286 34.48 9.61 -42.58
CA PRO A 286 33.24 8.84 -42.41
C PRO A 286 33.36 7.36 -42.86
N GLY A 287 32.23 6.61 -42.85
CA GLY A 287 32.03 5.33 -43.57
C GLY A 287 30.88 4.56 -42.97
N SER A 288 29.75 4.58 -43.44
CA SER A 288 28.87 4.01 -44.51
C SER A 288 28.62 2.51 -44.41
N ALA A 289 27.32 2.20 -44.44
CA ALA A 289 26.59 1.12 -45.13
C ALA A 289 26.43 -0.28 -44.49
N GLY A 290 25.17 -0.76 -44.51
CA GLY A 290 24.84 -2.17 -44.62
C GLY A 290 23.57 -2.62 -43.90
N SER A 291 22.37 -2.44 -44.50
CA SER A 291 21.23 -3.34 -44.30
C SER A 291 21.38 -4.57 -45.21
N PRO A 292 20.81 -5.71 -44.89
CA PRO A 292 19.48 -6.13 -45.32
C PRO A 292 18.75 -6.98 -44.26
N GLY A 293 17.40 -7.00 -44.08
CA GLY A 293 16.41 -7.54 -44.99
C GLY A 293 16.10 -9.01 -44.67
N GLY A 294 14.89 -9.32 -44.20
CA GLY A 294 14.37 -10.72 -44.08
C GLY A 294 13.32 -10.85 -43.00
N SER A 295 12.16 -10.82 -43.37
CA SER A 295 11.17 -11.83 -43.79
C SER A 295 10.08 -12.06 -42.73
N ILE A 296 8.90 -11.67 -43.12
CA ILE A 296 7.59 -11.88 -42.51
C ILE A 296 7.21 -13.37 -42.60
N SER A 297 6.79 -13.95 -41.47
CA SER A 297 6.03 -15.20 -41.46
C SER A 297 4.69 -14.99 -40.83
N ARG A 298 3.63 -15.01 -41.63
CA ARG A 298 2.22 -15.07 -41.23
C ARG A 298 1.95 -16.48 -40.69
N LEU A 299 1.25 -16.57 -39.57
CA LEU A 299 0.51 -17.76 -39.17
C LEU A 299 -0.98 -17.44 -39.08
N ALA A 300 -1.75 -18.31 -39.70
CA ALA A 300 -3.18 -18.27 -39.94
C ALA A 300 -4.03 -18.61 -38.69
N PRO A 301 -5.36 -18.33 -38.73
CA PRO A 301 -6.25 -18.46 -37.59
C PRO A 301 -6.70 -19.91 -37.38
N LEU A 302 -6.86 -20.32 -36.13
CA LEU A 302 -7.54 -21.53 -35.70
C LEU A 302 -9.03 -21.30 -35.53
N LYS A 303 -9.78 -22.23 -36.11
CA LYS A 303 -11.23 -22.28 -36.22
C LYS A 303 -11.94 -22.60 -34.91
N ASP A 304 -13.18 -22.12 -34.83
CA ASP A 304 -14.26 -22.45 -33.90
C ASP A 304 -14.45 -23.97 -33.67
N GLY A 305 -14.87 -24.34 -32.47
CA GLY A 305 -15.39 -25.65 -32.13
C GLY A 305 -15.82 -25.77 -30.67
N ALA A 306 -17.09 -25.47 -30.45
CA ALA A 306 -18.08 -25.97 -29.50
C ALA A 306 -17.65 -27.02 -28.42
N LEU A 307 -17.89 -26.76 -27.17
CA LEU A 307 -18.88 -27.32 -26.22
C LEU A 307 -18.81 -26.59 -24.90
#